data_6d12b602f977aeb07ae911f4b6af351c
#
_entry.id   6d12b602f977aeb07ae911f4b6af351c
#
_cell.length_a   1.000
_cell.length_b   1.000
_cell.length_c   1.000
_cell.angle_alpha   90.00
_cell.angle_beta   90.00
_cell.angle_gamma   90.00
#
_symmetry.space_group_name_H-M   'P 1'
#
loop_
_entity.id
_entity.type
_entity.pdbx_description
1 polymer ?
#
loop_
_entity_poly.entity_id
_entity_poly.type
_entity_poly.pdbx_seq_one_letter_code
_entity_poly.pdbx_strand_id
1 'polypeptide(L)'
;TDQISKYVPVLKGNPKGRITIEDLLLHQSGLPAFWPFYKEAIDDSSYQTTLYKARKDALHTTQIDRKLWVVDSFEYKKEWISDVPSDSFPSKIVEGMYVGSTFRNHMLDVIASDEIPLKDRRYRYSCLNFMLLKEMVEQISGMSIDIYLEKEFYQPMGLERTLYLPLRRWNKEEIAPTVVNDYLRKRKTLQGEVHDEIASFMGGVSGNAGLFSTAREVAEIHQMFIDKGMYKGKRYISQQTCDLFMNHTSRISRR
;
A
#
# COMPACT_ATOMS: atom_id res chain seq x y z
N THR A 1 2.08 -20.46 -12.98
CA THR A 1 2.81 -19.50 -12.15
C THR A 1 2.95 -19.99 -10.71
N ASP A 2 4.00 -19.53 -9.98
CA ASP A 2 4.25 -19.92 -8.60
C ASP A 2 3.11 -19.52 -7.67
N GLN A 3 2.94 -20.28 -6.58
CA GLN A 3 2.04 -19.93 -5.48
C GLN A 3 2.69 -18.89 -4.57
N ILE A 4 1.90 -17.97 -4.02
CA ILE A 4 2.41 -16.89 -3.15
C ILE A 4 3.05 -17.41 -1.86
N SER A 5 2.62 -18.57 -1.34
CA SER A 5 3.22 -19.21 -0.16
C SER A 5 4.70 -19.58 -0.30
N LYS A 6 5.22 -19.60 -1.53
CA LYS A 6 6.66 -19.79 -1.78
C LYS A 6 7.48 -18.58 -1.29
N TYR A 7 6.87 -17.39 -1.28
CA TYR A 7 7.53 -16.11 -1.00
C TYR A 7 7.04 -15.43 0.27
N VAL A 8 5.83 -15.75 0.71
CA VAL A 8 5.22 -15.18 1.93
C VAL A 8 5.01 -16.28 2.95
N PRO A 9 5.96 -16.46 3.89
CA PRO A 9 6.00 -17.63 4.79
C PRO A 9 4.76 -17.85 5.64
N VAL A 10 4.11 -16.77 6.11
CA VAL A 10 2.89 -16.83 6.94
C VAL A 10 1.72 -17.52 6.21
N LEU A 11 1.74 -17.53 4.88
CA LEU A 11 0.73 -18.22 4.05
C LEU A 11 1.06 -19.69 3.77
N LYS A 12 2.18 -20.22 4.29
CA LYS A 12 2.55 -21.62 4.08
C LYS A 12 1.57 -22.53 4.84
N GLY A 13 0.97 -23.48 4.12
CA GLY A 13 -0.08 -24.35 4.67
C GLY A 13 -1.48 -23.71 4.73
N ASN A 14 -1.61 -22.41 4.45
CA ASN A 14 -2.87 -21.68 4.42
C ASN A 14 -3.57 -21.82 3.06
N PRO A 15 -4.91 -21.93 2.98
CA PRO A 15 -5.64 -21.95 1.71
C PRO A 15 -5.30 -20.76 0.79
N LYS A 16 -5.08 -19.54 1.34
CA LYS A 16 -4.68 -18.36 0.59
C LYS A 16 -3.28 -18.46 0.00
N GLY A 17 -2.42 -19.28 0.58
CA GLY A 17 -1.10 -19.57 0.06
C GLY A 17 -1.09 -20.23 -1.33
N ARG A 18 -2.23 -20.82 -1.75
CA ARG A 18 -2.43 -21.42 -3.08
C ARG A 18 -2.78 -20.39 -4.17
N ILE A 19 -2.96 -19.13 -3.81
CA ILE A 19 -3.14 -18.04 -4.77
C ILE A 19 -1.85 -17.93 -5.59
N THR A 20 -1.96 -17.89 -6.91
CA THR A 20 -0.81 -17.75 -7.79
C THR A 20 -0.41 -16.29 -7.97
N ILE A 21 0.83 -16.06 -8.34
CA ILE A 21 1.31 -14.70 -8.69
C ILE A 21 0.48 -14.10 -9.82
N GLU A 22 0.09 -14.93 -10.80
CA GLU A 22 -0.80 -14.49 -11.88
C GLU A 22 -2.17 -14.05 -11.37
N ASP A 23 -2.78 -14.81 -10.42
CA ASP A 23 -4.06 -14.44 -9.80
C ASP A 23 -3.99 -13.06 -9.10
N LEU A 24 -2.86 -12.79 -8.42
CA LEU A 24 -2.63 -11.50 -7.75
C LEU A 24 -2.51 -10.36 -8.77
N LEU A 25 -1.68 -10.52 -9.80
CA LEU A 25 -1.47 -9.53 -10.86
C LEU A 25 -2.74 -9.22 -11.65
N LEU A 26 -3.57 -10.24 -11.90
CA LEU A 26 -4.83 -10.09 -12.63
C LEU A 26 -6.01 -9.67 -11.76
N HIS A 27 -5.81 -9.43 -10.45
CA HIS A 27 -6.88 -9.17 -9.50
C HIS A 27 -7.97 -10.28 -9.48
N GLN A 28 -7.54 -11.54 -9.60
CA GLN A 28 -8.38 -12.74 -9.58
C GLN A 28 -8.08 -13.65 -8.38
N SER A 29 -7.49 -13.10 -7.33
CA SER A 29 -7.08 -13.82 -6.13
C SER A 29 -8.25 -14.27 -5.26
N GLY A 30 -9.40 -13.60 -5.35
CA GLY A 30 -10.54 -13.78 -4.43
C GLY A 30 -10.43 -12.98 -3.13
N LEU A 31 -9.33 -12.25 -2.91
CA LEU A 31 -9.18 -11.36 -1.75
C LEU A 31 -10.12 -10.14 -1.87
N PRO A 32 -10.57 -9.56 -0.73
CA PRO A 32 -11.39 -8.34 -0.74
C PRO A 32 -10.61 -7.16 -1.32
N ALA A 33 -11.34 -6.15 -1.79
CA ALA A 33 -10.76 -4.96 -2.40
C ALA A 33 -9.85 -4.19 -1.42
N PHE A 34 -10.29 -4.11 -0.17
CA PHE A 34 -9.65 -3.36 0.90
C PHE A 34 -9.90 -4.05 2.25
N TRP A 35 -8.96 -3.90 3.19
CA TRP A 35 -9.13 -4.26 4.59
C TRP A 35 -8.65 -3.12 5.48
N PRO A 36 -9.44 -2.68 6.44
CA PRO A 36 -9.13 -1.50 7.24
C PRO A 36 -8.18 -1.82 8.41
N PHE A 37 -6.95 -2.24 8.13
CA PHE A 37 -5.95 -2.61 9.14
C PHE A 37 -5.71 -1.51 10.19
N TYR A 38 -5.88 -0.24 9.83
CA TYR A 38 -5.74 0.86 10.76
C TYR A 38 -6.68 0.77 11.96
N LYS A 39 -7.81 0.07 11.84
CA LYS A 39 -8.73 -0.17 12.95
C LYS A 39 -8.11 -1.04 14.03
N GLU A 40 -7.23 -1.97 13.65
CA GLU A 40 -6.50 -2.79 14.61
C GLU A 40 -5.62 -1.95 15.54
N ALA A 41 -5.13 -0.82 15.03
CA ALA A 41 -4.29 0.11 15.78
C ALA A 41 -5.09 1.12 16.61
N ILE A 42 -6.41 1.26 16.41
CA ILE A 42 -7.26 2.15 17.19
C ILE A 42 -7.65 1.43 18.50
N ASP A 43 -7.60 2.16 19.61
CA ASP A 43 -8.07 1.68 20.90
C ASP A 43 -9.59 1.89 21.02
N ASP A 44 -10.34 0.80 20.88
CA ASP A 44 -11.81 0.81 20.95
C ASP A 44 -12.34 1.26 22.31
N SER A 45 -11.54 1.19 23.37
CA SER A 45 -11.90 1.69 24.70
C SER A 45 -11.80 3.22 24.82
N SER A 46 -11.12 3.87 23.86
CA SER A 46 -10.89 5.32 23.86
C SER A 46 -12.10 6.17 23.45
N TYR A 47 -13.18 5.54 22.97
CA TYR A 47 -14.42 6.23 22.58
C TYR A 47 -15.66 5.43 23.01
N GLN A 48 -16.73 6.14 23.36
CA GLN A 48 -17.94 5.57 24.00
C GLN A 48 -19.03 5.15 23.01
N THR A 49 -18.75 5.08 21.70
CA THR A 49 -19.74 4.89 20.65
C THR A 49 -19.16 4.01 19.53
N THR A 50 -19.64 4.14 18.32
CA THR A 50 -19.04 3.50 17.14
C THR A 50 -18.02 4.44 16.48
N LEU A 51 -16.97 3.88 15.89
CA LEU A 51 -15.96 4.69 15.17
C LEU A 51 -16.60 5.51 14.05
N TYR A 52 -17.61 4.95 13.37
CA TYR A 52 -18.30 5.60 12.25
C TYR A 52 -19.80 5.59 12.41
N LYS A 53 -20.46 6.63 11.88
CA LYS A 53 -21.92 6.72 11.72
C LYS A 53 -22.32 7.24 10.35
N ALA A 54 -23.51 6.84 9.90
CA ALA A 54 -24.09 7.30 8.64
C ALA A 54 -24.68 8.72 8.72
N ARG A 55 -24.83 9.27 9.92
CA ARG A 55 -25.40 10.60 10.17
C ARG A 55 -24.59 11.32 11.25
N LYS A 56 -24.47 12.64 11.12
CA LYS A 56 -23.90 13.52 12.12
C LYS A 56 -24.66 13.41 13.46
N ASP A 57 -23.94 13.41 14.56
CA ASP A 57 -24.46 13.59 15.91
C ASP A 57 -23.47 14.41 16.77
N ALA A 58 -23.69 14.47 18.10
CA ALA A 58 -22.86 15.26 19.00
C ALA A 58 -21.41 14.77 19.14
N LEU A 59 -21.15 13.50 18.85
CA LEU A 59 -19.82 12.87 18.95
C LEU A 59 -19.17 12.56 17.60
N HIS A 60 -19.92 12.73 16.51
CA HIS A 60 -19.48 12.48 15.12
C HIS A 60 -19.73 13.73 14.29
N THR A 61 -18.87 14.74 14.43
CA THR A 61 -19.01 16.03 13.73
C THR A 61 -18.14 16.12 12.46
N THR A 62 -17.14 15.24 12.36
CA THR A 62 -16.21 15.19 11.21
C THR A 62 -16.75 14.29 10.12
N GLN A 63 -17.14 14.89 8.99
CA GLN A 63 -17.58 14.16 7.81
C GLN A 63 -16.36 13.71 6.99
N ILE A 64 -16.30 12.41 6.66
CA ILE A 64 -15.20 11.81 5.89
C ILE A 64 -15.64 11.28 4.53
N ASP A 65 -16.95 11.06 4.34
CA ASP A 65 -17.55 10.72 3.05
C ASP A 65 -19.00 11.19 3.02
N ARG A 66 -19.65 11.13 1.87
CA ARG A 66 -21.03 11.63 1.63
C ARG A 66 -22.04 11.20 2.70
N LYS A 67 -21.90 9.98 3.23
CA LYS A 67 -22.77 9.42 4.29
C LYS A 67 -21.93 8.73 5.37
N LEU A 68 -20.79 9.29 5.72
CA LEU A 68 -19.92 8.70 6.72
C LEU A 68 -19.31 9.79 7.59
N TRP A 69 -19.52 9.66 8.88
CA TRP A 69 -19.03 10.54 9.91
C TRP A 69 -18.16 9.73 10.87
N VAL A 70 -17.02 10.27 11.27
CA VAL A 70 -16.11 9.63 12.23
C VAL A 70 -16.28 10.26 13.60
N VAL A 71 -16.05 9.48 14.64
CA VAL A 71 -16.01 9.99 16.01
C VAL A 71 -14.92 11.06 16.14
N ASP A 72 -15.23 12.15 16.84
CA ASP A 72 -14.36 13.34 16.87
C ASP A 72 -13.04 13.10 17.63
N SER A 73 -13.01 12.13 18.55
CA SER A 73 -11.82 11.76 19.31
C SER A 73 -11.71 10.26 19.49
N PHE A 74 -10.52 9.75 19.24
CA PHE A 74 -10.08 8.37 19.52
C PHE A 74 -8.57 8.37 19.76
N GLU A 75 -8.07 7.34 20.42
CA GLU A 75 -6.65 7.13 20.68
C GLU A 75 -6.15 5.90 19.91
N TYR A 76 -4.86 5.85 19.67
CA TYR A 76 -4.20 4.66 19.15
C TYR A 76 -3.65 3.80 20.27
N LYS A 77 -3.65 2.48 20.07
CA LYS A 77 -2.97 1.52 20.95
C LYS A 77 -1.47 1.81 20.96
N LYS A 78 -0.92 2.00 22.15
CA LYS A 78 0.52 2.32 22.33
C LYS A 78 1.46 1.19 21.92
N GLU A 79 0.94 -0.03 21.78
CA GLU A 79 1.69 -1.16 21.22
C GLU A 79 1.96 -1.03 19.72
N TRP A 80 1.09 -0.29 19.00
CA TRP A 80 1.17 -0.13 17.55
C TRP A 80 1.65 1.25 17.11
N ILE A 81 1.31 2.29 17.85
CA ILE A 81 1.58 3.69 17.47
C ILE A 81 2.25 4.43 18.63
N SER A 82 3.33 5.14 18.31
CA SER A 82 4.06 6.05 19.21
C SER A 82 4.05 7.46 18.64
N ASP A 83 4.11 8.47 19.50
CA ASP A 83 4.29 9.88 19.13
C ASP A 83 5.77 10.26 18.91
N VAL A 84 6.71 9.39 19.34
CA VAL A 84 8.14 9.57 19.14
C VAL A 84 8.77 8.37 18.42
N PRO A 85 9.80 8.58 17.58
CA PRO A 85 10.51 7.50 16.91
C PRO A 85 11.37 6.72 17.91
N SER A 86 11.53 5.41 17.68
CA SER A 86 12.44 4.52 18.39
C SER A 86 12.72 3.27 17.56
N ASP A 87 13.61 2.39 18.04
CA ASP A 87 13.89 1.10 17.37
C ASP A 87 12.63 0.23 17.25
N SER A 88 11.71 0.33 18.21
CA SER A 88 10.41 -0.37 18.14
C SER A 88 9.40 0.32 17.23
N PHE A 89 9.53 1.63 17.02
CA PHE A 89 8.66 2.47 16.19
C PHE A 89 9.47 3.25 15.16
N PRO A 90 10.11 2.56 14.19
CA PRO A 90 11.05 3.18 13.26
C PRO A 90 10.38 3.92 12.10
N SER A 91 9.13 3.58 11.79
CA SER A 91 8.48 4.01 10.55
C SER A 91 7.52 5.17 10.79
N LYS A 92 7.86 6.32 10.23
CA LYS A 92 7.03 7.54 10.31
C LYS A 92 5.79 7.41 9.42
N ILE A 93 4.63 7.63 9.99
CA ILE A 93 3.36 7.84 9.26
C ILE A 93 3.21 9.33 8.92
N VAL A 94 3.22 10.16 9.94
CA VAL A 94 3.32 11.63 9.90
C VAL A 94 4.16 12.10 11.09
N GLU A 95 4.49 13.38 11.18
CA GLU A 95 5.18 13.91 12.36
C GLU A 95 4.36 13.65 13.63
N GLY A 96 5.01 13.12 14.68
CA GLY A 96 4.35 12.73 15.93
C GLY A 96 3.42 11.52 15.79
N MET A 97 3.64 10.65 14.78
CA MET A 97 2.94 9.38 14.64
C MET A 97 3.83 8.37 13.91
N TYR A 98 4.28 7.37 14.65
CA TYR A 98 5.22 6.34 14.19
C TYR A 98 4.63 4.96 14.43
N VAL A 99 4.68 4.10 13.42
CA VAL A 99 4.14 2.73 13.51
C VAL A 99 5.21 1.75 13.95
N GLY A 100 4.80 0.79 14.78
CA GLY A 100 5.64 -0.28 15.29
C GLY A 100 6.17 -1.20 14.20
N SER A 101 7.40 -1.64 14.34
CA SER A 101 8.09 -2.53 13.39
C SER A 101 7.36 -3.86 13.17
N THR A 102 6.58 -4.32 14.15
CA THR A 102 5.81 -5.56 14.11
C THR A 102 4.42 -5.42 13.46
N PHE A 103 3.91 -4.20 13.28
CA PHE A 103 2.56 -4.00 12.72
C PHE A 103 2.41 -4.55 11.30
N ARG A 104 3.46 -4.47 10.47
CA ARG A 104 3.48 -5.10 9.14
C ARG A 104 3.23 -6.62 9.23
N ASN A 105 3.90 -7.31 10.15
CA ASN A 105 3.70 -8.76 10.34
C ASN A 105 2.28 -9.05 10.81
N HIS A 106 1.76 -8.27 11.76
CA HIS A 106 0.36 -8.37 12.17
C HIS A 106 -0.61 -8.22 10.99
N MET A 107 -0.42 -7.26 10.09
CA MET A 107 -1.24 -7.13 8.88
C MET A 107 -1.18 -8.38 7.99
N LEU A 108 -0.02 -9.03 7.86
CA LEU A 108 0.13 -10.28 7.11
C LEU A 108 -0.55 -11.47 7.82
N ASP A 109 -0.49 -11.52 9.15
CA ASP A 109 -1.18 -12.51 9.96
C ASP A 109 -2.71 -12.37 9.82
N VAL A 110 -3.23 -11.15 9.81
CA VAL A 110 -4.65 -10.87 9.54
C VAL A 110 -5.03 -11.30 8.12
N ILE A 111 -4.18 -11.07 7.11
CA ILE A 111 -4.43 -11.59 5.75
C ILE A 111 -4.49 -13.12 5.76
N ALA A 112 -3.66 -13.78 6.53
CA ALA A 112 -3.64 -15.24 6.65
C ALA A 112 -4.82 -15.80 7.45
N SER A 113 -5.42 -15.02 8.37
CA SER A 113 -6.53 -15.43 9.23
C SER A 113 -7.84 -15.66 8.48
N ASP A 114 -8.80 -16.29 9.11
CA ASP A 114 -10.15 -16.51 8.56
C ASP A 114 -11.01 -15.25 8.57
N GLU A 115 -10.58 -14.18 9.23
CA GLU A 115 -11.26 -12.88 9.21
C GLU A 115 -11.37 -12.31 7.79
N ILE A 116 -10.35 -12.53 6.95
CA ILE A 116 -10.38 -12.15 5.55
C ILE A 116 -10.90 -13.32 4.70
N PRO A 117 -12.16 -13.31 4.25
CA PRO A 117 -12.71 -14.41 3.48
C PRO A 117 -12.12 -14.47 2.07
N LEU A 118 -11.79 -15.67 1.61
CA LEU A 118 -11.45 -15.91 0.21
C LEU A 118 -12.74 -16.13 -0.58
N LYS A 119 -12.99 -15.29 -1.58
CA LYS A 119 -14.17 -15.37 -2.47
C LYS A 119 -13.80 -16.07 -3.79
N ASP A 120 -14.76 -16.11 -4.70
CA ASP A 120 -14.53 -16.62 -6.06
C ASP A 120 -13.43 -15.82 -6.78
N ARG A 121 -12.78 -16.44 -7.76
CA ARG A 121 -11.66 -15.87 -8.52
C ARG A 121 -12.10 -14.99 -9.70
N ARG A 122 -13.25 -14.33 -9.61
CA ARG A 122 -13.63 -13.30 -10.58
C ARG A 122 -12.79 -12.05 -10.36
N TYR A 123 -12.61 -11.27 -11.42
CA TYR A 123 -11.93 -9.98 -11.32
C TYR A 123 -12.54 -9.12 -10.20
N ARG A 124 -11.71 -8.78 -9.24
CA ARG A 124 -12.00 -7.82 -8.17
C ARG A 124 -10.70 -7.14 -7.79
N TYR A 125 -10.63 -5.83 -8.08
CA TYR A 125 -9.50 -5.03 -7.62
C TYR A 125 -9.25 -5.27 -6.12
N SER A 126 -7.99 -5.45 -5.74
CA SER A 126 -7.60 -5.67 -4.34
C SER A 126 -6.24 -5.05 -4.06
N CYS A 127 -6.19 -4.14 -3.08
CA CYS A 127 -4.95 -3.61 -2.53
C CYS A 127 -4.08 -4.71 -1.90
N LEU A 128 -4.73 -5.72 -1.29
CA LEU A 128 -4.04 -6.83 -0.62
C LEU A 128 -3.18 -7.64 -1.59
N ASN A 129 -3.58 -7.72 -2.87
CA ASN A 129 -2.79 -8.40 -3.89
C ASN A 129 -1.40 -7.78 -4.01
N PHE A 130 -1.33 -6.47 -4.07
CA PHE A 130 -0.06 -5.76 -4.25
C PHE A 130 0.75 -5.66 -2.96
N MET A 131 0.12 -5.74 -1.79
CA MET A 131 0.85 -5.98 -0.54
C MET A 131 1.62 -7.31 -0.60
N LEU A 132 0.95 -8.40 -0.99
CA LEU A 132 1.57 -9.72 -1.11
C LEU A 132 2.65 -9.76 -2.21
N LEU A 133 2.43 -9.09 -3.34
CA LEU A 133 3.43 -8.96 -4.41
C LEU A 133 4.66 -8.18 -3.96
N LYS A 134 4.49 -7.15 -3.13
CA LYS A 134 5.60 -6.44 -2.50
C LYS A 134 6.45 -7.40 -1.64
N GLU A 135 5.80 -8.16 -0.76
CA GLU A 135 6.50 -9.17 0.07
C GLU A 135 7.32 -10.14 -0.79
N MET A 136 6.75 -10.59 -1.92
CA MET A 136 7.46 -11.45 -2.88
C MET A 136 8.69 -10.76 -3.46
N VAL A 137 8.57 -9.50 -3.90
CA VAL A 137 9.70 -8.75 -4.49
C VAL A 137 10.81 -8.58 -3.46
N GLU A 138 10.47 -8.23 -2.23
CA GLU A 138 11.44 -8.05 -1.15
C GLU A 138 12.12 -9.38 -0.77
N GLN A 139 11.37 -10.48 -0.75
CA GLN A 139 11.93 -11.81 -0.49
C GLN A 139 12.90 -12.26 -1.59
N ILE A 140 12.61 -11.96 -2.86
CA ILE A 140 13.46 -12.34 -4.00
C ILE A 140 14.70 -11.46 -4.08
N SER A 141 14.53 -10.14 -3.91
CA SER A 141 15.62 -9.18 -4.08
C SER A 141 16.54 -9.05 -2.86
N GLY A 142 16.04 -9.44 -1.67
CA GLY A 142 16.71 -9.21 -0.39
C GLY A 142 16.76 -7.72 0.00
N MET A 143 15.97 -6.87 -0.67
CA MET A 143 15.91 -5.41 -0.44
C MET A 143 14.48 -4.97 -0.22
N SER A 144 14.27 -3.87 0.53
CA SER A 144 12.96 -3.21 0.56
C SER A 144 12.61 -2.68 -0.83
N ILE A 145 11.31 -2.66 -1.16
CA ILE A 145 10.86 -2.33 -2.52
C ILE A 145 11.25 -0.91 -2.95
N ASP A 146 11.27 0.04 -2.03
CA ASP A 146 11.71 1.43 -2.31
C ASP A 146 13.18 1.47 -2.74
N ILE A 147 14.06 0.78 -2.00
CA ILE A 147 15.50 0.67 -2.33
C ILE A 147 15.70 -0.11 -3.63
N TYR A 148 14.99 -1.22 -3.80
CA TYR A 148 15.08 -2.03 -5.01
C TYR A 148 14.71 -1.24 -6.27
N LEU A 149 13.57 -0.56 -6.25
CA LEU A 149 13.10 0.23 -7.39
C LEU A 149 13.99 1.44 -7.66
N GLU A 150 14.47 2.11 -6.62
CA GLU A 150 15.40 3.23 -6.78
C GLU A 150 16.69 2.77 -7.46
N LYS A 151 17.29 1.69 -6.96
CA LYS A 151 18.59 1.19 -7.45
C LYS A 151 18.51 0.60 -8.86
N GLU A 152 17.50 -0.21 -9.13
CA GLU A 152 17.43 -0.98 -10.38
C GLU A 152 16.73 -0.22 -11.53
N PHE A 153 15.86 0.75 -11.19
CA PHE A 153 15.05 1.46 -12.19
C PHE A 153 15.22 2.98 -12.09
N TYR A 154 14.87 3.62 -11.00
CA TYR A 154 14.68 5.07 -10.98
C TYR A 154 16.00 5.83 -11.17
N GLN A 155 17.04 5.51 -10.42
CA GLN A 155 18.35 6.12 -10.58
C GLN A 155 18.95 5.87 -11.98
N PRO A 156 19.02 4.60 -12.47
CA PRO A 156 19.58 4.34 -13.80
C PRO A 156 18.78 4.95 -14.95
N MET A 157 17.48 5.20 -14.77
CA MET A 157 16.63 5.88 -15.75
C MET A 157 16.74 7.41 -15.66
N GLY A 158 17.31 7.96 -14.58
CA GLY A 158 17.34 9.39 -14.30
C GLY A 158 16.01 9.96 -13.83
N LEU A 159 15.17 9.14 -13.15
CA LEU A 159 13.88 9.55 -12.58
C LEU A 159 14.11 10.07 -11.16
N GLU A 160 14.32 11.37 -11.03
CA GLU A 160 14.68 11.99 -9.75
C GLU A 160 13.48 12.25 -8.84
N ARG A 161 12.29 12.38 -9.44
CA ARG A 161 11.03 12.71 -8.77
C ARG A 161 10.10 11.51 -8.55
N THR A 162 10.53 10.30 -8.96
CA THR A 162 9.80 9.04 -8.74
C THR A 162 10.41 8.29 -7.56
N LEU A 163 9.74 8.34 -6.40
CA LEU A 163 10.27 7.74 -5.18
C LEU A 163 9.17 7.52 -4.13
N TYR A 164 9.44 6.60 -3.20
CA TYR A 164 8.73 6.52 -1.94
C TYR A 164 9.28 7.56 -0.95
N LEU A 165 8.46 7.96 0.03
CA LEU A 165 8.86 8.85 1.14
C LEU A 165 9.56 10.13 0.63
N PRO A 166 8.91 10.94 -0.21
CA PRO A 166 9.54 12.04 -0.94
C PRO A 166 10.14 13.11 -0.01
N LEU A 167 9.62 13.27 1.22
CA LEU A 167 10.15 14.21 2.22
C LEU A 167 11.57 13.88 2.70
N ARG A 168 12.12 12.71 2.34
CA ARG A 168 13.55 12.40 2.54
C ARG A 168 14.46 13.16 1.59
N ARG A 169 13.92 13.69 0.49
CA ARG A 169 14.69 14.33 -0.58
C ARG A 169 14.17 15.71 -0.96
N TRP A 170 12.87 15.94 -0.89
CA TRP A 170 12.20 17.14 -1.36
C TRP A 170 11.51 17.88 -0.23
N ASN A 171 11.47 19.22 -0.33
CA ASN A 171 10.71 20.03 0.61
C ASN A 171 9.20 19.83 0.40
N LYS A 172 8.44 19.99 1.46
CA LYS A 172 7.00 19.80 1.46
C LYS A 172 6.29 20.66 0.39
N GLU A 173 6.74 21.89 0.22
CA GLU A 173 6.20 22.88 -0.72
C GLU A 173 6.38 22.50 -2.20
N GLU A 174 7.31 21.57 -2.48
CA GLU A 174 7.53 21.04 -3.84
C GLU A 174 6.61 19.86 -4.20
N ILE A 175 5.79 19.40 -3.26
CA ILE A 175 4.94 18.21 -3.39
C ILE A 175 3.50 18.65 -3.31
N ALA A 176 2.65 18.17 -4.22
CA ALA A 176 1.22 18.42 -4.14
C ALA A 176 0.59 17.77 -2.90
N PRO A 177 -0.40 18.43 -2.25
CA PRO A 177 -1.15 17.80 -1.17
C PRO A 177 -1.81 16.50 -1.61
N THR A 178 -1.75 15.46 -0.76
CA THR A 178 -2.38 14.17 -1.03
C THR A 178 -3.83 14.13 -0.57
N VAL A 179 -4.14 14.78 0.54
CA VAL A 179 -5.51 14.92 1.05
C VAL A 179 -5.64 16.11 1.99
N VAL A 180 -6.83 16.69 2.07
CA VAL A 180 -7.23 17.67 3.08
C VAL A 180 -8.20 17.04 4.09
N ASN A 181 -8.16 17.51 5.34
CA ASN A 181 -8.98 17.02 6.43
C ASN A 181 -8.81 15.50 6.69
N ASP A 182 -7.55 15.06 6.83
CA ASP A 182 -7.26 13.69 7.21
C ASP A 182 -7.62 13.43 8.67
N TYR A 183 -8.68 12.65 8.88
CA TYR A 183 -9.18 12.32 10.21
C TYR A 183 -8.29 11.30 10.94
N LEU A 184 -7.73 10.35 10.17
CA LEU A 184 -6.98 9.21 10.73
C LEU A 184 -5.65 9.67 11.34
N ARG A 185 -4.91 10.56 10.65
CA ARG A 185 -3.65 11.12 11.18
C ARG A 185 -3.88 12.45 11.91
N LYS A 186 -5.15 12.88 12.06
CA LYS A 186 -5.54 14.15 12.70
C LYS A 186 -4.80 15.35 12.10
N ARG A 187 -4.75 15.44 10.77
CA ARG A 187 -4.07 16.48 10.00
C ARG A 187 -5.03 17.25 9.11
N LYS A 188 -4.87 18.58 9.09
CA LYS A 188 -5.63 19.45 8.17
C LYS A 188 -5.25 19.15 6.72
N THR A 189 -3.99 18.84 6.45
CA THR A 189 -3.49 18.53 5.11
C THR A 189 -2.35 17.53 5.23
N LEU A 190 -2.38 16.46 4.43
CA LEU A 190 -1.23 15.61 4.17
C LEU A 190 -0.54 16.10 2.89
N GLN A 191 0.78 16.18 2.92
CA GLN A 191 1.59 16.67 1.81
C GLN A 191 2.99 16.07 1.91
N GLY A 192 3.30 15.17 0.97
CA GLY A 192 4.52 14.37 1.02
C GLY A 192 4.39 13.08 1.84
N GLU A 193 3.27 12.89 2.53
CA GLU A 193 2.89 11.63 3.16
C GLU A 193 1.79 10.94 2.34
N VAL A 194 1.79 9.59 2.30
CA VAL A 194 0.81 8.81 1.55
C VAL A 194 -0.56 8.88 2.21
N HIS A 195 -1.61 9.07 1.39
CA HIS A 195 -3.00 9.08 1.89
C HIS A 195 -3.54 7.66 2.14
N ASP A 196 -3.22 6.70 1.27
CA ASP A 196 -3.69 5.32 1.42
C ASP A 196 -3.36 4.78 2.82
N GLU A 197 -4.37 4.27 3.52
CA GLU A 197 -4.25 3.86 4.92
C GLU A 197 -3.35 2.63 5.05
N ILE A 198 -3.45 1.67 4.13
CA ILE A 198 -2.62 0.46 4.14
C ILE A 198 -1.15 0.85 3.99
N ALA A 199 -0.84 1.62 2.96
CA ALA A 199 0.53 2.06 2.69
C ALA A 199 1.08 2.92 3.84
N SER A 200 0.26 3.78 4.42
CA SER A 200 0.63 4.63 5.55
C SER A 200 1.06 3.81 6.77
N PHE A 201 0.25 2.81 7.14
CA PHE A 201 0.56 1.92 8.27
C PHE A 201 1.66 0.88 7.94
N MET A 202 2.07 0.80 6.69
CA MET A 202 3.31 0.12 6.27
C MET A 202 4.53 1.06 6.25
N GLY A 203 4.45 2.23 6.87
CA GLY A 203 5.53 3.21 6.91
C GLY A 203 5.71 4.01 5.62
N GLY A 204 4.67 4.12 4.79
CA GLY A 204 4.68 4.87 3.53
C GLY A 204 5.23 4.09 2.33
N VAL A 205 5.64 2.83 2.53
CA VAL A 205 6.23 1.97 1.48
C VAL A 205 5.40 0.70 1.33
N SER A 206 4.57 0.65 0.30
CA SER A 206 3.72 -0.51 0.01
C SER A 206 3.62 -0.79 -1.50
N GLY A 207 3.18 -2.00 -1.84
CA GLY A 207 3.00 -2.37 -3.26
C GLY A 207 1.73 -1.80 -3.87
N ASN A 208 0.73 -1.44 -3.05
CA ASN A 208 -0.54 -0.89 -3.53
C ASN A 208 -0.57 0.64 -3.65
N ALA A 209 0.29 1.33 -2.88
CA ALA A 209 0.36 2.79 -2.87
C ALA A 209 1.67 3.29 -2.22
N GLY A 210 1.89 4.60 -2.17
CA GLY A 210 3.04 5.24 -1.50
C GLY A 210 4.07 5.81 -2.46
N LEU A 211 4.01 5.50 -3.75
CA LEU A 211 4.90 6.08 -4.76
C LEU A 211 4.44 7.50 -5.15
N PHE A 212 5.37 8.43 -5.13
CA PHE A 212 5.22 9.79 -5.65
C PHE A 212 5.98 9.93 -6.96
N SER A 213 5.46 10.72 -7.87
CA SER A 213 6.09 10.97 -9.16
C SER A 213 5.59 12.26 -9.80
N THR A 214 6.10 12.58 -10.98
CA THR A 214 5.58 13.62 -11.87
C THR A 214 4.94 13.00 -13.11
N ALA A 215 4.02 13.71 -13.76
CA ALA A 215 3.39 13.25 -15.00
C ALA A 215 4.44 12.91 -16.08
N ARG A 216 5.53 13.68 -16.14
CA ARG A 216 6.64 13.44 -17.08
C ARG A 216 7.33 12.10 -16.81
N GLU A 217 7.75 11.85 -15.56
CA GLU A 217 8.49 10.62 -15.24
C GLU A 217 7.61 9.38 -15.34
N VAL A 218 6.31 9.50 -15.00
CA VAL A 218 5.34 8.43 -15.28
C VAL A 218 5.26 8.12 -16.77
N ALA A 219 5.23 9.15 -17.64
CA ALA A 219 5.23 8.96 -19.08
C ALA A 219 6.54 8.29 -19.58
N GLU A 220 7.70 8.63 -19.00
CA GLU A 220 8.98 7.99 -19.32
C GLU A 220 9.00 6.49 -18.96
N ILE A 221 8.40 6.10 -17.82
CA ILE A 221 8.22 4.69 -17.46
C ILE A 221 7.30 3.98 -18.46
N HIS A 222 6.19 4.59 -18.86
CA HIS A 222 5.29 4.00 -19.86
C HIS A 222 5.96 3.89 -21.23
N GLN A 223 6.78 4.88 -21.63
CA GLN A 223 7.54 4.82 -22.86
C GLN A 223 8.49 3.63 -22.88
N MET A 224 9.16 3.33 -21.75
CA MET A 224 9.99 2.13 -21.63
C MET A 224 9.19 0.85 -21.95
N PHE A 225 7.95 0.72 -21.48
CA PHE A 225 7.10 -0.43 -21.81
C PHE A 225 6.72 -0.46 -23.29
N ILE A 226 6.36 0.69 -23.89
CA ILE A 226 6.06 0.82 -25.33
C ILE A 226 7.26 0.39 -26.16
N ASP A 227 8.46 0.80 -25.76
CA ASP A 227 9.73 0.45 -26.39
C ASP A 227 10.24 -0.94 -25.98
N LYS A 228 9.33 -1.84 -25.56
CA LYS A 228 9.62 -3.24 -25.26
C LYS A 228 10.73 -3.43 -24.23
N GLY A 229 10.73 -2.60 -23.20
CA GLY A 229 11.66 -2.64 -22.08
C GLY A 229 12.99 -1.92 -22.31
N MET A 230 13.09 -1.14 -23.39
CA MET A 230 14.24 -0.27 -23.68
C MET A 230 13.96 1.16 -23.23
N TYR A 231 14.96 1.81 -22.67
CA TYR A 231 14.91 3.24 -22.35
C TYR A 231 16.30 3.84 -22.52
N LYS A 232 16.41 4.91 -23.30
CA LYS A 232 17.69 5.62 -23.62
C LYS A 232 18.82 4.67 -23.99
N GLY A 233 18.54 3.65 -24.83
CA GLY A 233 19.52 2.68 -25.29
C GLY A 233 19.87 1.54 -24.31
N LYS A 234 19.34 1.55 -23.11
CA LYS A 234 19.53 0.49 -22.09
C LYS A 234 18.27 -0.37 -21.96
N ARG A 235 18.45 -1.68 -21.77
CA ARG A 235 17.36 -2.62 -21.49
C ARG A 235 17.16 -2.77 -20.00
N TYR A 236 15.93 -2.50 -19.55
CA TYR A 236 15.49 -2.65 -18.15
C TYR A 236 14.62 -3.89 -17.96
N ILE A 237 13.77 -4.20 -18.94
CA ILE A 237 12.85 -5.34 -18.91
C ILE A 237 12.99 -6.10 -20.23
N SER A 238 12.88 -7.43 -20.20
CA SER A 238 12.91 -8.22 -21.42
C SER A 238 11.70 -7.88 -22.31
N GLN A 239 11.88 -7.96 -23.63
CA GLN A 239 10.78 -7.78 -24.57
C GLN A 239 9.65 -8.78 -24.29
N GLN A 240 10.00 -10.04 -24.02
CA GLN A 240 9.02 -11.08 -23.69
C GLN A 240 8.17 -10.72 -22.47
N THR A 241 8.78 -10.15 -21.42
CA THR A 241 8.07 -9.69 -20.24
C THR A 241 7.13 -8.51 -20.57
N CYS A 242 7.61 -7.53 -21.34
CA CYS A 242 6.77 -6.43 -21.79
C CYS A 242 5.56 -6.93 -22.60
N ASP A 243 5.78 -7.83 -23.55
CA ASP A 243 4.71 -8.40 -24.37
C ASP A 243 3.69 -9.17 -23.50
N LEU A 244 4.16 -9.91 -22.48
CA LEU A 244 3.28 -10.60 -21.53
C LEU A 244 2.39 -9.63 -20.75
N PHE A 245 2.96 -8.54 -20.21
CA PHE A 245 2.23 -7.58 -19.38
C PHE A 245 1.37 -6.59 -20.18
N MET A 246 1.75 -6.30 -21.42
CA MET A 246 0.99 -5.41 -22.31
C MET A 246 -0.17 -6.10 -23.02
N ASN A 247 -0.21 -7.44 -23.05
CA ASN A 247 -1.30 -8.19 -23.63
C ASN A 247 -2.45 -8.40 -22.63
N HIS A 248 -3.67 -8.45 -23.14
CA HIS A 248 -4.84 -8.77 -22.34
C HIS A 248 -4.89 -10.27 -22.02
N THR A 249 -4.60 -10.66 -20.77
CA THR A 249 -4.48 -12.06 -20.35
C THR A 249 -5.56 -12.50 -19.36
N SER A 250 -6.59 -11.70 -19.14
CA SER A 250 -7.68 -12.06 -18.21
C SER A 250 -8.39 -13.33 -18.68
N ARG A 251 -8.33 -14.38 -17.87
CA ARG A 251 -9.01 -15.67 -18.13
C ARG A 251 -10.51 -15.58 -17.97
N ILE A 252 -11.00 -14.54 -17.30
CA ILE A 252 -12.41 -14.35 -16.96
C ILE A 252 -12.84 -12.98 -17.48
N SER A 253 -13.85 -12.99 -18.36
CA SER A 253 -14.43 -11.77 -18.91
C SER A 253 -14.76 -10.76 -17.82
N ARG A 254 -14.34 -9.52 -18.00
CA ARG A 254 -14.82 -8.38 -17.22
C ARG A 254 -16.28 -8.15 -17.64
N ARG A 255 -17.22 -8.53 -16.82
CA ARG A 255 -18.62 -8.14 -16.95
C ARG A 255 -18.92 -7.00 -15.99
#